data_d9f0876214f62abe1e3909ca0d5da588
#
_entry.id   d9f0876214f62abe1e3909ca0d5da588
#
_cell.length_a   1.000
_cell.length_b   1.000
_cell.length_c   1.000
_cell.angle_alpha   90.00
_cell.angle_beta   90.00
_cell.angle_gamma   90.00
#
_symmetry.space_group_name_H-M   'P 1'
#
loop_
_entity.id
_entity.type
_entity.pdbx_description
1 polymer ?
#
loop_
_entity_poly.entity_id
_entity_poly.type
_entity_poly.pdbx_seq_one_letter_code
_entity_poly.pdbx_strand_id
1 'polypeptide(L)'
;MSKCKNNLTISIVALLSIILLTTIPESSLGQESKKSKWIYIDTTLAFTTDVPISTAREKTLNAARQGAVKKAIPAEVLIASALNDRIFEKGNDVEEQTAYSIFSILSTTGHIVDEEILYSKVEKLEKNIYHYRVKLKASVAEPSGERNPALSLEVGLNKNFLKDGDELQITVKSSADGYIYLFNFLPDNSVVLIFPNALCQNNFIKSNTIFEIPSKKEKERGIKYRVRCHPESEMTVETILAVFCINPIAGIDKFVRVKEGTVTFSAGDESFVQFQKWLAEVPLSQRVEKAVQIHIYR
;
A
#
# COMPACT_ATOMS: atom_id res chain seq x y z
N MET A 1 -11.47 35.54 -86.17
CA MET A 1 -12.23 36.12 -85.06
C MET A 1 -13.37 35.16 -84.77
N SER A 2 -13.22 34.21 -83.87
CA SER A 2 -14.26 33.26 -83.53
C SER A 2 -14.22 33.02 -82.03
N LYS A 3 -15.32 33.34 -81.37
CA LYS A 3 -15.50 33.10 -79.91
C LYS A 3 -15.94 31.64 -79.69
N CYS A 4 -15.18 30.88 -79.06
CA CYS A 4 -15.56 29.56 -78.60
C CYS A 4 -16.20 29.70 -77.21
N LYS A 5 -17.46 29.39 -77.04
CA LYS A 5 -18.17 29.21 -75.76
C LYS A 5 -18.05 27.77 -75.31
N ASN A 6 -17.36 27.51 -74.25
CA ASN A 6 -17.39 26.22 -73.60
C ASN A 6 -18.47 26.21 -72.53
N ASN A 7 -19.46 25.38 -72.72
CA ASN A 7 -20.46 25.00 -71.72
C ASN A 7 -19.86 23.91 -70.82
N LEU A 8 -19.71 24.22 -69.55
CA LEU A 8 -19.28 23.26 -68.54
C LEU A 8 -20.54 22.68 -67.88
N THR A 9 -20.83 21.43 -68.19
CA THR A 9 -21.89 20.64 -67.55
C THR A 9 -21.32 20.02 -66.28
N ILE A 10 -21.82 20.50 -65.14
CA ILE A 10 -21.43 19.90 -63.83
C ILE A 10 -22.37 18.72 -63.55
N SER A 11 -21.83 17.51 -63.64
CA SER A 11 -22.51 16.31 -63.20
C SER A 11 -22.28 16.16 -61.62
N ILE A 12 -23.39 16.32 -60.91
CA ILE A 12 -23.41 16.04 -59.45
C ILE A 12 -23.52 14.54 -59.27
N VAL A 13 -22.39 13.90 -58.95
CA VAL A 13 -22.38 12.52 -58.48
C VAL A 13 -22.59 12.58 -56.95
N ALA A 14 -23.77 12.18 -56.51
CA ALA A 14 -24.09 12.00 -55.10
C ALA A 14 -23.33 10.78 -54.56
N LEU A 15 -22.27 11.02 -53.83
CA LEU A 15 -21.57 9.97 -53.04
C LEU A 15 -22.36 9.70 -51.76
N LEU A 16 -23.12 8.61 -51.77
CA LEU A 16 -23.74 8.07 -50.53
C LEU A 16 -22.63 7.48 -49.64
N SER A 17 -22.14 8.27 -48.69
CA SER A 17 -21.26 7.78 -47.66
C SER A 17 -22.08 6.98 -46.64
N ILE A 18 -22.03 5.64 -46.75
CA ILE A 18 -22.53 4.76 -45.71
C ILE A 18 -21.57 4.89 -44.55
N ILE A 19 -21.93 5.68 -43.52
CA ILE A 19 -21.25 5.67 -42.22
C ILE A 19 -21.64 4.37 -41.53
N LEU A 20 -20.77 3.38 -41.64
CA LEU A 20 -20.84 2.19 -40.81
C LEU A 20 -20.49 2.60 -39.35
N LEU A 21 -21.51 2.89 -38.54
CA LEU A 21 -21.34 3.03 -37.11
C LEU A 21 -20.97 1.63 -36.58
N THR A 22 -19.68 1.34 -36.51
CA THR A 22 -19.19 0.25 -35.64
C THR A 22 -19.40 0.70 -34.20
N THR A 23 -20.50 0.28 -33.60
CA THR A 23 -20.65 0.27 -32.15
C THR A 23 -19.55 -0.64 -31.59
N ILE A 24 -18.43 -0.05 -31.18
CA ILE A 24 -17.50 -0.70 -30.27
C ILE A 24 -18.31 -0.97 -29.02
N PRO A 25 -18.52 -2.23 -28.60
CA PRO A 25 -19.07 -2.45 -27.29
C PRO A 25 -18.05 -1.85 -26.31
N GLU A 26 -18.40 -0.73 -25.68
CA GLU A 26 -17.81 -0.38 -24.40
C GLU A 26 -18.05 -1.60 -23.50
N SER A 27 -17.03 -2.45 -23.43
CA SER A 27 -16.90 -3.36 -22.30
C SER A 27 -16.75 -2.46 -21.09
N SER A 28 -17.88 -1.99 -20.58
CA SER A 28 -17.99 -1.58 -19.20
C SER A 28 -17.61 -2.84 -18.41
N LEU A 29 -16.31 -3.00 -18.14
CA LEU A 29 -15.86 -3.75 -16.99
C LEU A 29 -16.60 -3.09 -15.83
N GLY A 30 -17.75 -3.68 -15.51
CA GLY A 30 -18.53 -3.31 -14.36
C GLY A 30 -17.58 -3.42 -13.18
N GLN A 31 -17.10 -2.29 -12.75
CA GLN A 31 -16.45 -2.14 -11.47
C GLN A 31 -17.56 -2.49 -10.47
N GLU A 32 -17.65 -3.76 -10.11
CA GLU A 32 -18.50 -4.17 -8.99
C GLU A 32 -18.09 -3.27 -7.84
N SER A 33 -18.96 -2.35 -7.49
CA SER A 33 -18.80 -1.49 -6.34
C SER A 33 -18.54 -2.40 -5.15
N LYS A 34 -17.28 -2.49 -4.73
CA LYS A 34 -16.88 -3.33 -3.59
C LYS A 34 -17.78 -2.95 -2.43
N LYS A 35 -18.58 -3.89 -1.95
CA LYS A 35 -19.43 -3.69 -0.78
C LYS A 35 -18.53 -3.41 0.41
N SER A 36 -18.39 -2.14 0.76
CA SER A 36 -17.77 -1.76 2.02
C SER A 36 -18.84 -1.60 3.10
N LYS A 37 -18.48 -1.91 4.33
CA LYS A 37 -19.36 -1.82 5.50
C LYS A 37 -18.80 -0.80 6.48
N TRP A 38 -19.63 0.16 6.86
CA TRP A 38 -19.32 1.11 7.92
C TRP A 38 -19.41 0.47 9.30
N ILE A 39 -18.33 0.56 10.05
CA ILE A 39 -18.18 -0.01 11.40
C ILE A 39 -17.85 1.12 12.38
N TYR A 40 -18.52 1.10 13.53
CA TYR A 40 -18.22 1.99 14.66
C TYR A 40 -17.49 1.19 15.74
N ILE A 41 -16.35 1.71 16.15
CA ILE A 41 -15.48 1.15 17.19
C ILE A 41 -15.22 2.21 18.26
N ASP A 42 -15.22 1.79 19.49
CA ASP A 42 -14.85 2.57 20.67
C ASP A 42 -13.79 1.77 21.43
N THR A 43 -12.55 2.27 21.44
CA THR A 43 -11.39 1.57 22.01
C THR A 43 -10.71 2.47 23.02
N THR A 44 -10.38 1.90 24.17
CA THR A 44 -9.59 2.56 25.24
C THR A 44 -8.44 1.65 25.62
N LEU A 45 -7.23 2.20 25.64
CA LEU A 45 -6.02 1.51 26.13
C LEU A 45 -5.41 2.28 27.30
N ALA A 46 -4.79 1.55 28.22
CA ALA A 46 -4.07 2.10 29.34
C ALA A 46 -2.57 2.17 29.05
N PHE A 47 -1.93 3.26 29.43
CA PHE A 47 -0.50 3.50 29.23
C PHE A 47 0.11 4.06 30.52
N THR A 48 1.34 3.74 30.77
CA THR A 48 2.16 4.36 31.83
C THR A 48 2.56 5.78 31.43
N THR A 49 2.78 6.67 32.38
CA THR A 49 3.03 8.09 32.11
C THR A 49 4.35 8.40 31.41
N ASP A 50 5.25 7.42 31.29
CA ASP A 50 6.48 7.48 30.47
C ASP A 50 6.23 7.28 28.98
N VAL A 51 5.08 6.70 28.58
CA VAL A 51 4.72 6.55 27.17
C VAL A 51 4.21 7.90 26.62
N PRO A 52 4.79 8.43 25.53
CA PRO A 52 4.32 9.66 24.89
C PRO A 52 2.86 9.56 24.45
N ILE A 53 2.10 10.66 24.59
CA ILE A 53 0.69 10.72 24.18
C ILE A 53 0.51 10.43 22.68
N SER A 54 1.46 10.82 21.85
CA SER A 54 1.48 10.50 20.42
C SER A 54 1.51 9.00 20.16
N THR A 55 2.38 8.28 20.85
CA THR A 55 2.50 6.83 20.79
C THR A 55 1.23 6.13 21.32
N ALA A 56 0.66 6.63 22.40
CA ALA A 56 -0.60 6.10 22.95
C ALA A 56 -1.77 6.30 21.99
N ARG A 57 -1.84 7.47 21.34
CA ARG A 57 -2.82 7.76 20.29
C ARG A 57 -2.71 6.75 19.15
N GLU A 58 -1.51 6.59 18.64
CA GLU A 58 -1.23 5.69 17.53
C GLU A 58 -1.61 4.25 17.86
N LYS A 59 -1.12 3.71 18.99
CA LYS A 59 -1.44 2.34 19.42
C LYS A 59 -2.95 2.14 19.61
N THR A 60 -3.65 3.12 20.17
CA THR A 60 -5.10 3.03 20.39
C THR A 60 -5.88 3.11 19.06
N LEU A 61 -5.49 3.99 18.14
CA LEU A 61 -6.09 4.09 16.82
C LEU A 61 -5.90 2.79 16.03
N ASN A 62 -4.72 2.24 16.07
CA ASN A 62 -4.41 0.98 15.40
C ASN A 62 -5.23 -0.19 15.99
N ALA A 63 -5.40 -0.25 17.30
CA ALA A 63 -6.30 -1.23 17.94
C ALA A 63 -7.77 -1.04 17.50
N ALA A 64 -8.22 0.21 17.34
CA ALA A 64 -9.55 0.52 16.83
C ALA A 64 -9.73 0.05 15.37
N ARG A 65 -8.73 0.27 14.51
CA ARG A 65 -8.72 -0.20 13.11
C ARG A 65 -8.81 -1.72 13.03
N GLN A 66 -8.01 -2.45 13.84
CA GLN A 66 -8.13 -3.91 13.94
C GLN A 66 -9.52 -4.37 14.38
N GLY A 67 -10.07 -3.71 15.40
CA GLY A 67 -11.42 -3.98 15.89
C GLY A 67 -12.48 -3.79 14.80
N ALA A 68 -12.33 -2.75 13.96
CA ALA A 68 -13.24 -2.49 12.85
C ALA A 68 -13.20 -3.62 11.81
N VAL A 69 -12.01 -4.07 11.40
CA VAL A 69 -11.85 -5.17 10.46
C VAL A 69 -12.39 -6.48 11.04
N LYS A 70 -12.04 -6.83 12.28
CA LYS A 70 -12.55 -8.02 12.95
C LYS A 70 -14.08 -8.03 13.05
N LYS A 71 -14.70 -6.86 13.22
CA LYS A 71 -16.16 -6.74 13.31
C LYS A 71 -16.85 -6.76 11.94
N ALA A 72 -16.17 -6.33 10.89
CA ALA A 72 -16.70 -6.29 9.53
C ALA A 72 -16.66 -7.63 8.83
N ILE A 73 -15.58 -8.39 9.05
CA ILE A 73 -15.21 -9.58 8.31
C ILE A 73 -15.73 -10.84 9.04
N PRO A 74 -16.28 -11.82 8.34
CA PRO A 74 -16.73 -13.08 8.92
C PRO A 74 -15.61 -13.84 9.63
N ALA A 75 -15.95 -14.55 10.72
CA ALA A 75 -14.98 -15.27 11.54
C ALA A 75 -14.20 -16.35 10.74
N GLU A 76 -14.86 -16.97 9.77
CA GLU A 76 -14.26 -18.01 8.91
C GLU A 76 -13.09 -17.44 8.07
N VAL A 77 -13.23 -16.22 7.56
CA VAL A 77 -12.18 -15.52 6.80
C VAL A 77 -11.02 -15.15 7.71
N LEU A 78 -11.31 -14.69 8.93
CA LEU A 78 -10.29 -14.37 9.94
C LEU A 78 -9.46 -15.60 10.33
N ILE A 79 -10.09 -16.76 10.48
CA ILE A 79 -9.42 -18.03 10.83
C ILE A 79 -8.52 -18.48 9.68
N ALA A 80 -9.00 -18.42 8.44
CA ALA A 80 -8.23 -18.80 7.27
C ALA A 80 -6.97 -17.93 7.09
N SER A 81 -7.07 -16.62 7.35
CA SER A 81 -5.92 -15.70 7.27
C SER A 81 -4.93 -15.96 8.42
N ALA A 82 -5.41 -16.15 9.66
CA ALA A 82 -4.56 -16.43 10.82
C ALA A 82 -3.78 -17.74 10.69
N LEU A 83 -4.31 -18.75 10.03
CA LEU A 83 -3.58 -19.99 9.73
C LEU A 83 -2.45 -19.76 8.73
N ASN A 84 -2.63 -18.87 7.76
CA ASN A 84 -1.60 -18.49 6.81
C ASN A 84 -0.51 -17.62 7.48
N ASP A 85 -0.88 -16.74 8.40
CA ASP A 85 0.05 -15.84 9.11
C ASP A 85 0.96 -16.61 10.11
N ARG A 86 0.50 -17.69 10.71
CA ARG A 86 1.32 -18.56 11.59
C ARG A 86 2.51 -19.22 10.89
N ILE A 87 2.50 -19.29 9.57
CA ILE A 87 3.64 -19.77 8.78
C ILE A 87 4.76 -18.72 8.75
N PHE A 88 4.45 -17.45 9.02
CA PHE A 88 5.39 -16.33 9.00
C PHE A 88 5.95 -15.95 10.38
N GLU A 89 5.30 -16.35 11.48
CA GLU A 89 5.69 -15.99 12.87
C GLU A 89 6.68 -16.96 13.54
N LYS A 90 7.54 -17.65 12.83
CA LYS A 90 8.67 -18.37 13.42
C LYS A 90 9.91 -17.48 13.58
N GLY A 91 9.75 -16.36 14.29
CA GLY A 91 10.83 -15.50 14.75
C GLY A 91 10.39 -14.88 16.07
N ASN A 92 11.06 -15.28 17.16
CA ASN A 92 10.84 -14.77 18.51
C ASN A 92 10.89 -13.26 18.54
N ASP A 93 9.82 -12.59 19.00
CA ASP A 93 9.84 -11.63 20.11
C ASP A 93 8.46 -10.98 20.25
N VAL A 94 7.90 -11.17 21.46
CA VAL A 94 6.48 -10.90 21.77
C VAL A 94 6.21 -9.45 22.18
N GLU A 95 7.02 -8.45 21.87
CA GLU A 95 6.84 -7.13 22.51
C GLU A 95 6.67 -5.90 21.64
N GLU A 96 6.69 -5.96 20.31
CA GLU A 96 6.30 -4.78 19.52
C GLU A 96 5.25 -5.13 18.48
N GLN A 97 3.97 -4.96 18.85
CA GLN A 97 2.90 -4.79 17.87
C GLN A 97 3.12 -3.47 17.13
N THR A 98 4.03 -3.50 16.18
CA THR A 98 4.30 -2.38 15.28
C THR A 98 3.09 -2.16 14.37
N ALA A 99 2.96 -0.97 13.81
CA ALA A 99 1.96 -0.63 12.78
C ALA A 99 1.87 -1.70 11.67
N TYR A 100 2.94 -2.46 11.46
CA TYR A 100 3.02 -3.56 10.51
C TYR A 100 2.25 -4.82 10.92
N SER A 101 2.28 -5.25 12.19
CA SER A 101 1.49 -6.43 12.61
C SER A 101 -0.01 -6.20 12.39
N ILE A 102 -0.41 -4.95 12.49
CA ILE A 102 -1.76 -4.45 12.21
C ILE A 102 -2.00 -4.47 10.71
N PHE A 103 -1.05 -3.97 9.93
CA PHE A 103 -1.13 -3.96 8.47
C PHE A 103 -1.22 -5.38 7.89
N SER A 104 -0.44 -6.34 8.38
CA SER A 104 -0.46 -7.73 7.93
C SER A 104 -1.84 -8.36 8.12
N ILE A 105 -2.45 -8.14 9.28
CA ILE A 105 -3.82 -8.61 9.55
C ILE A 105 -4.83 -7.91 8.63
N LEU A 106 -4.70 -6.60 8.44
CA LEU A 106 -5.63 -5.82 7.62
C LEU A 106 -5.53 -6.14 6.13
N SER A 107 -4.34 -6.32 5.59
CA SER A 107 -4.13 -6.54 4.16
C SER A 107 -4.65 -7.88 3.65
N THR A 108 -4.75 -8.88 4.53
CA THR A 108 -5.19 -10.24 4.19
C THR A 108 -6.66 -10.49 4.48
N THR A 109 -7.24 -9.76 5.43
CA THR A 109 -8.61 -10.01 5.91
C THR A 109 -9.61 -8.94 5.53
N GLY A 110 -9.16 -7.69 5.39
CA GLY A 110 -10.03 -6.58 5.03
C GLY A 110 -9.25 -5.29 4.92
N HIS A 111 -9.73 -4.36 4.11
CA HIS A 111 -9.10 -3.07 3.88
C HIS A 111 -9.96 -1.94 4.45
N ILE A 112 -9.35 -1.04 5.21
CA ILE A 112 -9.99 0.21 5.59
C ILE A 112 -9.87 1.17 4.41
N VAL A 113 -10.96 1.37 3.70
CA VAL A 113 -11.00 2.20 2.48
C VAL A 113 -11.44 3.64 2.75
N ASP A 114 -11.95 3.89 3.97
CA ASP A 114 -12.28 5.24 4.46
C ASP A 114 -12.39 5.22 5.98
N GLU A 115 -12.06 6.31 6.65
CA GLU A 115 -12.19 6.43 8.10
C GLU A 115 -12.46 7.87 8.56
N GLU A 116 -13.16 7.97 9.70
CA GLU A 116 -13.43 9.22 10.40
C GLU A 116 -13.14 9.03 11.89
N ILE A 117 -12.18 9.77 12.43
CA ILE A 117 -11.85 9.77 13.86
C ILE A 117 -12.84 10.70 14.57
N LEU A 118 -13.85 10.13 15.21
CA LEU A 118 -14.91 10.87 15.91
C LEU A 118 -14.44 11.42 17.26
N TYR A 119 -13.47 10.75 17.88
CA TYR A 119 -12.92 11.12 19.18
C TYR A 119 -11.52 10.55 19.36
N SER A 120 -10.59 11.34 19.93
CA SER A 120 -9.23 10.89 20.17
C SER A 120 -8.61 11.75 21.29
N LYS A 121 -8.63 11.27 22.55
CA LYS A 121 -8.14 12.04 23.70
C LYS A 121 -7.72 11.13 24.86
N VAL A 122 -6.94 11.73 25.76
CA VAL A 122 -6.75 11.20 27.12
C VAL A 122 -8.06 11.34 27.90
N GLU A 123 -8.61 10.24 28.39
CA GLU A 123 -9.86 10.20 29.15
C GLU A 123 -9.64 10.32 30.66
N LYS A 124 -8.65 9.59 31.18
CA LYS A 124 -8.42 9.48 32.60
C LYS A 124 -6.93 9.49 32.88
N LEU A 125 -6.52 10.26 33.85
CA LEU A 125 -5.16 10.30 34.38
C LEU A 125 -5.20 9.79 35.82
N GLU A 126 -4.48 8.70 36.08
CA GLU A 126 -4.21 8.15 37.41
C GLU A 126 -2.74 8.38 37.73
N LYS A 127 -2.31 8.11 38.99
CA LYS A 127 -0.99 8.49 39.50
C LYS A 127 0.20 8.16 38.57
N ASN A 128 0.16 7.00 37.89
CA ASN A 128 1.22 6.57 36.96
C ASN A 128 0.65 5.96 35.66
N ILE A 129 -0.67 6.10 35.43
CA ILE A 129 -1.36 5.51 34.29
C ILE A 129 -2.32 6.52 33.71
N TYR A 130 -2.39 6.59 32.39
CA TYR A 130 -3.44 7.31 31.70
C TYR A 130 -4.14 6.40 30.70
N HIS A 131 -5.40 6.72 30.43
CA HIS A 131 -6.24 6.01 29.47
C HIS A 131 -6.40 6.88 28.24
N TYR A 132 -6.03 6.34 27.07
CA TYR A 132 -6.28 6.99 25.79
C TYR A 132 -7.47 6.33 25.12
N ARG A 133 -8.43 7.11 24.65
CA ARG A 133 -9.63 6.62 23.98
C ARG A 133 -9.75 7.14 22.58
N VAL A 134 -10.11 6.24 21.65
CA VAL A 134 -10.42 6.54 20.26
C VAL A 134 -11.80 5.99 19.91
N LYS A 135 -12.65 6.85 19.32
CA LYS A 135 -13.87 6.42 18.63
C LYS A 135 -13.65 6.58 17.15
N LEU A 136 -13.74 5.49 16.44
CA LEU A 136 -13.49 5.38 15.02
C LEU A 136 -14.75 4.93 14.28
N LYS A 137 -15.05 5.58 13.16
CA LYS A 137 -15.97 5.12 12.14
C LYS A 137 -15.15 4.75 10.92
N ALA A 138 -15.11 3.48 10.53
CA ALA A 138 -14.30 2.98 9.44
C ALA A 138 -15.15 2.25 8.41
N SER A 139 -14.90 2.50 7.14
CA SER A 139 -15.46 1.74 6.02
C SER A 139 -14.51 0.61 5.67
N VAL A 140 -14.95 -0.62 5.87
CA VAL A 140 -14.16 -1.83 5.64
C VAL A 140 -14.66 -2.54 4.41
N ALA A 141 -13.75 -2.79 3.45
CA ALA A 141 -13.99 -3.58 2.26
C ALA A 141 -13.31 -4.96 2.37
N GLU A 142 -13.98 -5.99 1.90
CA GLU A 142 -13.38 -7.32 1.78
C GLU A 142 -12.38 -7.35 0.62
N PRO A 143 -11.25 -8.09 0.73
CA PRO A 143 -10.36 -8.32 -0.39
C PRO A 143 -11.10 -9.05 -1.51
N SER A 144 -10.80 -8.73 -2.75
CA SER A 144 -11.41 -9.40 -3.91
C SER A 144 -10.58 -10.60 -4.36
N GLY A 145 -11.27 -11.69 -4.71
CA GLY A 145 -10.66 -12.93 -5.22
C GLY A 145 -9.98 -13.77 -4.14
N GLU A 146 -9.54 -14.94 -4.53
CA GLU A 146 -8.79 -15.86 -3.66
C GLU A 146 -7.28 -15.72 -3.92
N ARG A 147 -6.46 -16.03 -2.90
CA ARG A 147 -5.00 -16.05 -3.07
C ARG A 147 -4.59 -17.10 -4.09
N ASN A 148 -3.68 -16.73 -4.96
CA ASN A 148 -3.06 -17.67 -5.88
C ASN A 148 -1.88 -18.37 -5.19
N PRO A 149 -1.97 -19.67 -4.85
CA PRO A 149 -0.90 -20.39 -4.13
C PRO A 149 0.37 -20.58 -4.97
N ALA A 150 0.29 -20.38 -6.29
CA ALA A 150 1.46 -20.44 -7.17
C ALA A 150 2.30 -19.15 -7.13
N LEU A 151 1.76 -18.06 -6.59
CA LEU A 151 2.50 -16.82 -6.41
C LEU A 151 3.26 -16.84 -5.09
N SER A 152 4.57 -16.64 -5.17
CA SER A 152 5.43 -16.45 -4.02
C SER A 152 6.38 -15.29 -4.23
N LEU A 153 6.78 -14.66 -3.13
CA LEU A 153 7.68 -13.53 -3.10
C LEU A 153 8.70 -13.73 -1.97
N GLU A 154 9.96 -13.71 -2.33
CA GLU A 154 11.08 -13.68 -1.39
C GLU A 154 11.62 -12.24 -1.32
N VAL A 155 11.88 -11.75 -0.12
CA VAL A 155 12.46 -10.42 0.13
C VAL A 155 13.64 -10.58 1.07
N GLY A 156 14.77 -10.06 0.70
CA GLY A 156 15.98 -10.05 1.50
C GLY A 156 16.52 -8.64 1.68
N LEU A 157 17.20 -8.40 2.78
CA LEU A 157 17.91 -7.17 3.09
C LEU A 157 19.41 -7.47 3.24
N ASN A 158 20.25 -6.48 2.94
CA ASN A 158 21.69 -6.59 3.25
C ASN A 158 21.93 -6.71 4.77
N LYS A 159 21.11 -6.03 5.59
CA LYS A 159 21.14 -6.07 7.07
C LYS A 159 19.76 -5.74 7.60
N ASN A 160 19.36 -6.34 8.72
CA ASN A 160 18.13 -5.99 9.45
C ASN A 160 18.37 -4.90 10.50
N PHE A 161 19.63 -4.79 11.01
CA PHE A 161 20.08 -3.76 11.94
C PHE A 161 21.04 -2.83 11.21
N LEU A 162 20.68 -1.57 11.12
CA LEU A 162 21.37 -0.54 10.35
C LEU A 162 21.67 0.65 11.27
N LYS A 163 22.85 1.25 11.09
CA LYS A 163 23.16 2.53 11.73
C LYS A 163 22.57 3.69 10.94
N ASP A 164 22.26 4.80 11.61
CA ASP A 164 21.82 6.03 10.95
C ASP A 164 22.80 6.42 9.82
N GLY A 165 22.28 6.58 8.60
CA GLY A 165 23.04 6.85 7.39
C GLY A 165 23.57 5.64 6.65
N ASP A 166 23.43 4.41 7.18
CA ASP A 166 23.81 3.18 6.46
C ASP A 166 23.03 3.02 5.16
N GLU A 167 23.65 2.31 4.20
CA GLU A 167 23.04 2.01 2.93
C GLU A 167 22.15 0.75 3.03
N LEU A 168 20.88 0.89 2.68
CA LEU A 168 19.92 -0.19 2.56
C LEU A 168 19.99 -0.76 1.14
N GLN A 169 20.08 -2.09 1.06
CA GLN A 169 19.92 -2.85 -0.17
C GLN A 169 18.84 -3.90 0.02
N ILE A 170 17.90 -3.94 -0.92
CA ILE A 170 16.78 -4.86 -0.91
C ILE A 170 16.94 -5.81 -2.10
N THR A 171 16.70 -7.07 -1.89
CA THR A 171 16.60 -8.08 -2.94
C THR A 171 15.21 -8.66 -2.97
N VAL A 172 14.65 -8.86 -4.16
CA VAL A 172 13.36 -9.51 -4.35
C VAL A 172 13.46 -10.59 -5.39
N LYS A 173 12.67 -11.67 -5.19
CA LYS A 173 12.53 -12.75 -6.16
C LYS A 173 11.09 -13.24 -6.13
N SER A 174 10.44 -13.30 -7.29
CA SER A 174 9.06 -13.79 -7.44
C SER A 174 9.02 -15.09 -8.21
N SER A 175 7.97 -15.88 -7.98
CA SER A 175 7.72 -17.13 -8.75
C SER A 175 7.16 -16.88 -10.15
N ALA A 176 6.74 -15.64 -10.47
CA ALA A 176 6.15 -15.28 -11.76
C ALA A 176 6.75 -13.97 -12.30
N ASP A 177 6.59 -13.73 -13.60
CA ASP A 177 6.86 -12.42 -14.20
C ASP A 177 5.81 -11.40 -13.74
N GLY A 178 6.24 -10.17 -13.47
CA GLY A 178 5.32 -9.12 -13.02
C GLY A 178 6.01 -7.87 -12.50
N TYR A 179 5.33 -7.13 -11.67
CA TYR A 179 5.72 -5.80 -11.22
C TYR A 179 5.88 -5.75 -9.71
N ILE A 180 6.96 -5.17 -9.24
CA ILE A 180 7.26 -5.01 -7.81
C ILE A 180 7.10 -3.56 -7.37
N TYR A 181 6.47 -3.36 -6.22
CA TYR A 181 6.33 -2.09 -5.54
C TYR A 181 6.87 -2.24 -4.12
N LEU A 182 7.72 -1.33 -3.69
CA LEU A 182 8.26 -1.29 -2.34
C LEU A 182 7.77 -0.07 -1.60
N PHE A 183 7.21 -0.29 -0.43
CA PHE A 183 6.72 0.74 0.46
C PHE A 183 7.49 0.70 1.77
N ASN A 184 7.74 1.86 2.36
CA ASN A 184 8.24 1.97 3.71
C ASN A 184 7.13 2.52 4.62
N PHE A 185 6.84 1.78 5.67
CA PHE A 185 5.93 2.18 6.74
C PHE A 185 6.75 2.82 7.85
N LEU A 186 6.50 4.09 8.07
CA LEU A 186 7.17 4.90 9.08
C LEU A 186 6.44 4.82 10.43
N PRO A 187 7.11 5.15 11.53
CA PRO A 187 6.51 5.09 12.88
C PRO A 187 5.27 5.98 13.06
N ASP A 188 5.13 7.04 12.26
CA ASP A 188 3.99 7.96 12.30
C ASP A 188 2.80 7.52 11.42
N ASN A 189 2.77 6.25 10.98
CA ASN A 189 1.81 5.68 10.02
C ASN A 189 1.91 6.24 8.59
N SER A 190 2.89 7.07 8.29
CA SER A 190 3.15 7.47 6.90
C SER A 190 3.63 6.28 6.07
N VAL A 191 3.13 6.20 4.85
CA VAL A 191 3.52 5.18 3.87
C VAL A 191 4.22 5.85 2.70
N VAL A 192 5.47 5.48 2.47
CA VAL A 192 6.32 6.05 1.42
C VAL A 192 6.55 5.00 0.34
N LEU A 193 6.26 5.33 -0.92
CA LEU A 193 6.65 4.51 -2.05
C LEU A 193 8.13 4.73 -2.35
N ILE A 194 8.97 3.75 -2.04
CA ILE A 194 10.42 3.82 -2.28
C ILE A 194 10.83 3.28 -3.64
N PHE A 195 10.02 2.37 -4.23
CA PHE A 195 10.25 1.84 -5.57
C PHE A 195 8.92 1.37 -6.19
N PRO A 196 8.64 1.71 -7.49
CA PRO A 196 9.43 2.56 -8.39
C PRO A 196 9.43 4.03 -7.95
N ASN A 197 10.41 4.81 -8.42
CA ASN A 197 10.54 6.21 -8.12
C ASN A 197 11.02 7.01 -9.34
N ALA A 198 11.19 8.32 -9.20
CA ALA A 198 11.60 9.19 -10.30
C ALA A 198 12.94 8.84 -10.95
N LEU A 199 13.85 8.23 -10.19
CA LEU A 199 15.17 7.81 -10.66
C LEU A 199 15.18 6.41 -11.27
N CYS A 200 14.24 5.54 -10.82
CA CYS A 200 14.17 4.12 -11.11
C CYS A 200 12.72 3.73 -11.37
N GLN A 201 12.27 3.85 -12.63
CA GLN A 201 10.86 3.67 -13.00
C GLN A 201 10.50 2.23 -13.41
N ASN A 202 11.49 1.47 -13.95
CA ASN A 202 11.23 0.11 -14.40
C ASN A 202 11.16 -0.86 -13.24
N ASN A 203 9.95 -1.26 -12.88
CA ASN A 203 9.65 -2.18 -11.78
C ASN A 203 9.19 -3.56 -12.25
N PHE A 204 9.35 -3.88 -13.54
CA PHE A 204 9.10 -5.23 -14.06
C PHE A 204 10.24 -6.17 -13.64
N ILE A 205 9.87 -7.31 -13.05
CA ILE A 205 10.80 -8.36 -12.66
C ILE A 205 10.46 -9.68 -13.33
N LYS A 206 11.48 -10.46 -13.67
CA LYS A 206 11.32 -11.78 -14.24
C LYS A 206 11.24 -12.86 -13.17
N SER A 207 10.44 -13.89 -13.42
CA SER A 207 10.27 -15.04 -12.54
C SER A 207 11.61 -15.68 -12.17
N ASN A 208 11.74 -16.09 -10.93
CA ASN A 208 12.91 -16.81 -10.40
C ASN A 208 14.27 -16.09 -10.57
N THR A 209 14.24 -14.78 -10.87
CA THR A 209 15.43 -13.94 -10.98
C THR A 209 15.54 -13.02 -9.77
N ILE A 210 16.75 -12.91 -9.19
CA ILE A 210 17.00 -11.96 -8.12
C ILE A 210 17.06 -10.56 -8.72
N PHE A 211 16.21 -9.67 -8.22
CA PHE A 211 16.18 -8.26 -8.57
C PHE A 211 16.70 -7.43 -7.39
N GLU A 212 17.76 -6.66 -7.61
CA GLU A 212 18.40 -5.83 -6.58
C GLU A 212 17.90 -4.38 -6.66
N ILE A 213 17.69 -3.76 -5.49
CA ILE A 213 17.26 -2.36 -5.35
C ILE A 213 18.16 -1.68 -4.29
N PRO A 214 18.94 -0.68 -4.65
CA PRO A 214 19.25 -0.24 -6.02
C PRO A 214 20.01 -1.31 -6.81
N SER A 215 19.75 -1.38 -8.11
CA SER A 215 20.46 -2.28 -9.02
C SER A 215 21.93 -1.90 -9.15
N LYS A 216 22.77 -2.80 -9.68
CA LYS A 216 24.18 -2.50 -9.95
C LYS A 216 24.37 -1.24 -10.80
N LYS A 217 23.57 -1.08 -11.85
CA LYS A 217 23.56 0.08 -12.75
C LYS A 217 23.21 1.38 -12.01
N GLU A 218 22.30 1.33 -11.08
CA GLU A 218 21.88 2.46 -10.26
C GLU A 218 22.97 2.86 -9.27
N LYS A 219 23.61 1.88 -8.62
CA LYS A 219 24.77 2.10 -7.75
C LYS A 219 25.93 2.75 -8.48
N GLU A 220 26.24 2.32 -9.72
CA GLU A 220 27.25 2.93 -10.57
C GLU A 220 26.94 4.40 -10.91
N ARG A 221 25.64 4.76 -10.96
CA ARG A 221 25.16 6.15 -11.11
C ARG A 221 25.12 6.94 -9.80
N GLY A 222 25.53 6.34 -8.69
CA GLY A 222 25.56 6.98 -7.36
C GLY A 222 24.24 6.95 -6.62
N ILE A 223 23.23 6.18 -7.09
CA ILE A 223 21.93 6.06 -6.40
C ILE A 223 22.09 5.14 -5.19
N LYS A 224 21.71 5.64 -4.02
CA LYS A 224 21.82 4.97 -2.73
C LYS A 224 20.57 5.20 -1.91
N TYR A 225 20.04 4.13 -1.32
CA TYR A 225 18.99 4.23 -0.30
C TYR A 225 19.65 4.27 1.07
N ARG A 226 19.45 5.35 1.82
CA ARG A 226 20.03 5.52 3.15
C ARG A 226 18.94 5.58 4.19
N VAL A 227 19.10 4.80 5.24
CA VAL A 227 18.18 4.83 6.38
C VAL A 227 18.45 6.02 7.29
N ARG A 228 17.41 6.47 8.01
CA ARG A 228 17.51 7.54 8.99
C ARG A 228 16.81 7.15 10.28
N CYS A 229 17.53 7.28 11.39
CA CYS A 229 16.91 7.16 12.70
C CYS A 229 16.06 8.40 12.99
N HIS A 230 14.88 8.19 13.58
CA HIS A 230 14.03 9.32 13.99
C HIS A 230 14.78 10.24 14.95
N PRO A 231 14.71 11.57 14.78
CA PRO A 231 15.52 12.52 15.56
C PRO A 231 15.37 12.41 17.08
N GLU A 232 14.20 11.99 17.54
CA GLU A 232 13.85 11.90 18.97
C GLU A 232 13.99 10.47 19.53
N SER A 233 14.55 9.52 18.75
CA SER A 233 14.67 8.12 19.16
C SER A 233 16.11 7.64 19.09
N GLU A 234 16.50 6.77 20.01
CA GLU A 234 17.77 6.03 19.93
C GLU A 234 17.70 4.89 18.90
N MET A 235 16.50 4.34 18.69
CA MET A 235 16.22 3.30 17.72
C MET A 235 14.86 3.55 17.06
N THR A 236 14.80 3.38 15.75
CA THR A 236 13.58 3.44 14.95
C THR A 236 13.34 2.08 14.30
N VAL A 237 12.12 1.58 14.38
CA VAL A 237 11.70 0.37 13.66
C VAL A 237 10.81 0.80 12.50
N GLU A 238 11.21 0.42 11.30
CA GLU A 238 10.43 0.66 10.09
C GLU A 238 10.13 -0.68 9.40
N THR A 239 9.10 -0.71 8.57
CA THR A 239 8.74 -1.90 7.82
C THR A 239 8.76 -1.65 6.33
N ILE A 240 9.58 -2.42 5.64
CA ILE A 240 9.58 -2.47 4.16
C ILE A 240 8.56 -3.50 3.73
N LEU A 241 7.53 -3.06 3.03
CA LEU A 241 6.54 -3.93 2.41
C LEU A 241 6.81 -4.02 0.91
N ALA A 242 7.05 -5.22 0.43
CA ALA A 242 7.08 -5.53 -0.99
C ALA A 242 5.72 -6.05 -1.45
N VAL A 243 5.16 -5.45 -2.47
CA VAL A 243 3.92 -5.88 -3.14
C VAL A 243 4.28 -6.27 -4.57
N PHE A 244 4.16 -7.54 -4.89
CA PHE A 244 4.32 -8.05 -6.25
C PHE A 244 2.94 -8.21 -6.89
N CYS A 245 2.81 -7.81 -8.16
CA CYS A 245 1.59 -7.95 -8.94
C CYS A 245 1.89 -8.52 -10.33
N ILE A 246 1.05 -9.45 -10.78
CA ILE A 246 1.17 -10.03 -12.14
C ILE A 246 1.01 -8.94 -13.20
N ASN A 247 0.06 -8.02 -12.99
CA ASN A 247 -0.20 -6.90 -13.88
C ASN A 247 0.26 -5.57 -13.24
N PRO A 248 0.63 -4.57 -14.05
CA PRO A 248 0.94 -3.27 -13.50
C PRO A 248 -0.32 -2.67 -12.86
N ILE A 249 -0.16 -2.06 -11.68
CA ILE A 249 -1.27 -1.39 -11.03
C ILE A 249 -1.42 -0.02 -11.65
N ALA A 250 -2.54 0.19 -12.36
CA ALA A 250 -2.87 1.49 -12.92
C ALA A 250 -3.22 2.49 -11.82
N GLY A 251 -2.84 3.75 -12.02
CA GLY A 251 -3.33 4.85 -11.19
C GLY A 251 -2.72 4.96 -9.80
N ILE A 252 -1.55 4.37 -9.55
CA ILE A 252 -0.80 4.62 -8.31
C ILE A 252 -0.51 6.12 -8.12
N ASP A 253 -0.32 6.85 -9.20
CA ASP A 253 -0.14 8.29 -9.25
C ASP A 253 -1.33 9.09 -8.69
N LYS A 254 -2.54 8.53 -8.69
CA LYS A 254 -3.72 9.14 -8.07
C LYS A 254 -3.68 9.14 -6.54
N PHE A 255 -2.95 8.23 -5.96
CA PHE A 255 -2.86 8.02 -4.51
C PHE A 255 -1.59 8.58 -3.90
N VAL A 256 -0.56 8.84 -4.71
CA VAL A 256 0.74 9.31 -4.22
C VAL A 256 0.95 10.79 -4.54
N ARG A 257 1.66 11.46 -3.65
CA ARG A 257 2.11 12.84 -3.82
C ARG A 257 3.64 12.88 -3.82
N VAL A 258 4.21 13.75 -4.62
CA VAL A 258 5.67 13.98 -4.62
C VAL A 258 5.95 15.26 -3.83
N LYS A 259 6.71 15.12 -2.75
CA LYS A 259 7.19 16.25 -1.96
C LYS A 259 8.69 16.10 -1.77
N GLU A 260 9.47 17.10 -2.17
CA GLU A 260 10.94 17.11 -2.02
C GLU A 260 11.63 15.84 -2.58
N GLY A 261 11.10 15.29 -3.68
CA GLY A 261 11.62 14.06 -4.29
C GLY A 261 11.16 12.76 -3.66
N THR A 262 10.40 12.81 -2.58
CA THR A 262 9.80 11.65 -1.91
C THR A 262 8.36 11.45 -2.37
N VAL A 263 8.00 10.20 -2.66
CA VAL A 263 6.65 9.82 -3.11
C VAL A 263 5.89 9.23 -1.93
N THR A 264 4.81 9.89 -1.49
CA THR A 264 4.00 9.46 -0.35
C THR A 264 2.52 9.36 -0.72
N PHE A 265 1.73 8.56 0.00
CA PHE A 265 0.26 8.53 -0.16
C PHE A 265 -0.42 9.76 0.46
N SER A 266 0.14 10.33 1.45
CA SER A 266 -0.19 11.54 2.21
C SER A 266 0.75 11.56 3.42
N ALA A 267 0.39 12.23 4.53
CA ALA A 267 1.14 12.18 5.77
C ALA A 267 0.31 11.50 6.88
N GLY A 268 0.99 10.80 7.77
CA GLY A 268 0.39 10.19 8.96
C GLY A 268 -0.76 9.22 8.64
N ASP A 269 -1.81 9.29 9.44
CA ASP A 269 -2.95 8.36 9.37
C ASP A 269 -3.66 8.33 8.01
N GLU A 270 -3.76 9.48 7.32
CA GLU A 270 -4.37 9.55 5.99
C GLU A 270 -3.58 8.74 4.96
N SER A 271 -2.27 8.74 5.06
CA SER A 271 -1.38 7.95 4.20
C SER A 271 -1.68 6.46 4.26
N PHE A 272 -1.88 5.94 5.46
CA PHE A 272 -2.23 4.54 5.68
C PHE A 272 -3.55 4.16 4.99
N VAL A 273 -4.60 4.98 5.15
CA VAL A 273 -5.92 4.73 4.53
C VAL A 273 -5.85 4.78 3.02
N GLN A 274 -5.14 5.75 2.45
CA GLN A 274 -4.95 5.86 1.00
C GLN A 274 -4.20 4.66 0.43
N PHE A 275 -3.17 4.17 1.14
CA PHE A 275 -2.47 2.96 0.76
C PHE A 275 -3.39 1.73 0.80
N GLN A 276 -4.19 1.56 1.86
CA GLN A 276 -5.16 0.47 1.98
C GLN A 276 -6.20 0.51 0.84
N LYS A 277 -6.69 1.69 0.51
CA LYS A 277 -7.62 1.91 -0.60
C LYS A 277 -7.01 1.50 -1.93
N TRP A 278 -5.78 1.90 -2.20
CA TRP A 278 -5.05 1.50 -3.39
C TRP A 278 -4.85 -0.03 -3.45
N LEU A 279 -4.40 -0.63 -2.34
CA LEU A 279 -4.18 -2.07 -2.29
C LEU A 279 -5.47 -2.87 -2.49
N ALA A 280 -6.59 -2.35 -2.00
CA ALA A 280 -7.91 -2.96 -2.16
C ALA A 280 -8.34 -3.08 -3.64
N GLU A 281 -7.82 -2.26 -4.53
CA GLU A 281 -8.14 -2.34 -5.97
C GLU A 281 -7.50 -3.54 -6.67
N VAL A 282 -6.49 -4.17 -6.04
CA VAL A 282 -5.77 -5.31 -6.61
C VAL A 282 -6.32 -6.62 -6.06
N PRO A 283 -6.86 -7.53 -6.88
CA PRO A 283 -7.34 -8.83 -6.42
C PRO A 283 -6.24 -9.68 -5.78
N LEU A 284 -6.58 -10.47 -4.75
CA LEU A 284 -5.65 -11.39 -4.09
C LEU A 284 -5.04 -12.42 -5.05
N SER A 285 -5.78 -12.81 -6.09
CA SER A 285 -5.29 -13.74 -7.12
C SER A 285 -4.15 -13.17 -7.98
N GLN A 286 -3.99 -11.85 -8.00
CA GLN A 286 -3.03 -11.14 -8.86
C GLN A 286 -1.85 -10.54 -8.09
N ARG A 287 -1.82 -10.68 -6.75
CA ARG A 287 -0.78 -10.09 -5.93
C ARG A 287 -0.29 -11.04 -4.83
N VAL A 288 0.92 -10.77 -4.37
CA VAL A 288 1.48 -11.33 -3.14
C VAL A 288 2.30 -10.26 -2.43
N GLU A 289 2.18 -10.21 -1.11
CA GLU A 289 2.89 -9.26 -0.26
C GLU A 289 3.89 -9.98 0.64
N LYS A 290 5.01 -9.32 0.88
CA LYS A 290 6.01 -9.74 1.86
C LYS A 290 6.58 -8.53 2.56
N ALA A 291 6.63 -8.58 3.89
CA ALA A 291 7.23 -7.53 4.67
C ALA A 291 8.49 -7.99 5.38
N VAL A 292 9.38 -7.06 5.61
CA VAL A 292 10.59 -7.22 6.40
C VAL A 292 10.80 -5.98 7.26
N GLN A 293 11.20 -6.19 8.52
CA GLN A 293 11.50 -5.10 9.44
C GLN A 293 12.97 -4.70 9.37
N ILE A 294 13.21 -3.40 9.52
CA ILE A 294 14.53 -2.82 9.70
C ILE A 294 14.59 -2.07 11.03
N HIS A 295 15.67 -2.24 11.75
CA HIS A 295 15.97 -1.55 12.99
C HIS A 295 17.10 -0.57 12.74
N ILE A 296 16.83 0.73 12.94
CA ILE A 296 17.77 1.82 12.67
C ILE A 296 18.18 2.42 14.00
N TYR A 297 19.46 2.42 14.31
CA TYR A 297 20.01 2.97 15.54
C TYR A 297 21.03 4.08 15.26
N ARG A 298 21.24 4.94 16.25
CA ARG A 298 22.25 6.01 16.18
C ARG A 298 23.66 5.53 16.35
#